data_8d34ce9acd9919d467fba6473d309024
#
_entry.id   8d34ce9acd9919d467fba6473d309024
#
_cell.length_a   1.000
_cell.length_b   1.000
_cell.length_c   1.000
_cell.angle_alpha   90.00
_cell.angle_beta   90.00
_cell.angle_gamma   90.00
#
_symmetry.space_group_name_H-M   'P 1'
#
loop_
_entity.id
_entity.type
_entity.pdbx_description
1 polymer ?
#
loop_
_entity_poly.entity_id
_entity_poly.type
_entity_poly.pdbx_seq_one_letter_code
_entity_poly.pdbx_strand_id
1 'polypeptide(L)'
;PTCANPTGLTISSERRELLAQKAREFDFWIVEDDPYGEIWYTHEPPPSMRAFAAERTIRLGTLSKILTPGFRLGYIIAPKEVMNKVMQLKGAMDLHTCTFTQLVAAQVFSENILDEHLPAIRARYKKHADAMLAALEEFMPDGIEWTRPIGGMFIWVTGPAHVNMTELLPLALEQ
;
A
#
# COMPACT_ATOMS: atom_id res chain seq x y z
N PRO A 1 0.45 5.94 1.45
CA PRO A 1 1.66 6.72 1.72
C PRO A 1 2.94 5.91 1.55
N THR A 2 2.84 4.57 1.51
CA THR A 2 3.96 3.64 1.44
C THR A 2 3.85 2.77 0.19
N CYS A 3 4.89 2.76 -0.65
CA CYS A 3 4.95 1.97 -1.89
C CYS A 3 3.68 2.10 -2.75
N ALA A 4 3.24 3.34 -2.97
CA ALA A 4 1.94 3.67 -3.52
C ALA A 4 1.70 3.07 -4.92
N ASN A 5 0.50 2.58 -5.16
CA ASN A 5 0.02 2.22 -6.49
C ASN A 5 -0.37 3.51 -7.26
N PRO A 6 0.14 3.75 -8.47
CA PRO A 6 1.02 2.87 -9.27
C PRO A 6 2.51 3.19 -9.15
N THR A 7 2.90 4.23 -8.45
CA THR A 7 4.24 4.84 -8.54
C THR A 7 5.34 4.09 -7.79
N GLY A 8 5.00 3.23 -6.84
CA GLY A 8 5.96 2.59 -5.93
C GLY A 8 6.60 3.55 -4.93
N LEU A 9 6.23 4.83 -4.93
CA LEU A 9 6.85 5.85 -4.09
C LEU A 9 6.35 5.77 -2.64
N THR A 10 7.24 6.18 -1.72
CA THR A 10 6.94 6.28 -0.29
C THR A 10 7.11 7.72 0.17
N ILE A 11 6.12 8.24 0.89
CA ILE A 11 6.17 9.58 1.49
C ILE A 11 7.16 9.57 2.65
N SER A 12 8.12 10.51 2.64
CA SER A 12 9.14 10.61 3.71
C SER A 12 8.53 10.99 5.08
N SER A 13 9.30 10.76 6.15
CA SER A 13 8.88 11.09 7.51
C SER A 13 8.57 12.59 7.67
N GLU A 14 9.43 13.45 7.13
CA GLU A 14 9.27 14.92 7.19
C GLU A 14 7.99 15.38 6.49
N ARG A 15 7.66 14.79 5.34
CA ARG A 15 6.42 15.10 4.62
C ARG A 15 5.19 14.59 5.36
N ARG A 16 5.28 13.43 6.03
CA ARG A 16 4.20 12.91 6.88
C ARG A 16 3.94 13.85 8.06
N GLU A 17 5.00 14.30 8.72
CA GLU A 17 4.90 15.24 9.84
C GLU A 17 4.31 16.59 9.40
N LEU A 18 4.78 17.16 8.28
CA LEU A 18 4.23 18.37 7.72
C LEU A 18 2.74 18.24 7.37
N LEU A 19 2.33 17.13 6.76
CA LEU A 19 0.94 16.87 6.43
C LEU A 19 0.07 16.76 7.70
N ALA A 20 0.59 16.09 8.73
CA ALA A 20 -0.08 16.00 10.03
C ALA A 20 -0.26 17.38 10.70
N GLN A 21 0.76 18.23 10.64
CA GLN A 21 0.68 19.63 11.10
C GLN A 21 -0.39 20.40 10.33
N LYS A 22 -0.41 20.29 8.99
CA LYS A 22 -1.40 20.97 8.14
C LYS A 22 -2.82 20.46 8.38
N ALA A 23 -2.98 19.16 8.67
CA ALA A 23 -4.29 18.61 9.01
C ALA A 23 -4.88 19.22 10.30
N ARG A 24 -4.03 19.54 11.29
CA ARG A 24 -4.45 20.27 12.51
C ARG A 24 -4.73 21.75 12.23
N GLU A 25 -3.84 22.39 11.47
CA GLU A 25 -3.93 23.83 11.16
C GLU A 25 -5.20 24.16 10.36
N PHE A 26 -5.54 23.33 9.37
CA PHE A 26 -6.65 23.56 8.44
C PHE A 26 -7.88 22.68 8.71
N ASP A 27 -7.88 21.94 9.82
CA ASP A 27 -9.02 21.13 10.28
C ASP A 27 -9.53 20.09 9.25
N PHE A 28 -8.63 19.41 8.53
CA PHE A 28 -9.03 18.35 7.61
C PHE A 28 -8.64 16.95 8.10
N TRP A 29 -9.30 15.93 7.53
CA TRP A 29 -9.00 14.53 7.77
C TRP A 29 -7.97 13.99 6.80
N ILE A 30 -7.06 13.15 7.31
CA ILE A 30 -6.15 12.35 6.49
C ILE A 30 -6.74 10.95 6.35
N VAL A 31 -6.99 10.50 5.12
CA VAL A 31 -7.30 9.10 4.85
C VAL A 31 -6.03 8.43 4.36
N GLU A 32 -5.45 7.58 5.21
CA GLU A 32 -4.23 6.83 4.93
C GLU A 32 -4.60 5.45 4.40
N ASP A 33 -4.59 5.27 3.08
CA ASP A 33 -4.77 3.96 2.44
C ASP A 33 -3.40 3.28 2.29
N ASP A 34 -3.15 2.27 3.11
CA ASP A 34 -1.84 1.62 3.24
C ASP A 34 -1.90 0.09 3.06
N PRO A 35 -2.14 -0.39 1.83
CA PRO A 35 -2.18 -1.82 1.54
C PRO A 35 -0.80 -2.48 1.45
N TYR A 36 0.29 -1.71 1.37
CA TYR A 36 1.63 -2.22 1.05
C TYR A 36 2.67 -1.97 2.14
N GLY A 37 2.33 -1.30 3.24
CA GLY A 37 3.26 -0.90 4.29
C GLY A 37 4.06 -2.04 4.91
N GLU A 38 3.49 -3.25 4.93
CA GLU A 38 4.18 -4.44 5.45
C GLU A 38 5.06 -5.15 4.40
N ILE A 39 4.99 -4.76 3.12
CA ILE A 39 5.73 -5.40 2.01
C ILE A 39 6.95 -4.55 1.63
N TRP A 40 7.76 -4.18 2.59
CA TRP A 40 9.04 -3.54 2.34
C TRP A 40 10.17 -4.57 2.24
N TYR A 41 11.22 -4.30 1.45
CA TYR A 41 12.31 -5.24 1.23
C TYR A 41 13.69 -4.59 1.15
N THR A 42 13.78 -3.27 1.12
CA THR A 42 15.05 -2.54 1.18
C THR A 42 15.33 -2.07 2.61
N HIS A 43 14.39 -1.33 3.19
CA HIS A 43 14.40 -0.85 4.56
C HIS A 43 12.99 -0.57 5.04
N GLU A 44 12.80 -0.52 6.35
CA GLU A 44 11.51 -0.24 6.96
C GLU A 44 11.02 1.17 6.57
N PRO A 45 9.76 1.31 6.13
CA PRO A 45 9.20 2.61 5.78
C PRO A 45 8.97 3.48 7.02
N PRO A 46 8.80 4.81 6.83
CA PRO A 46 8.42 5.70 7.91
C PRO A 46 7.12 5.27 8.62
N PRO A 47 6.94 5.60 9.89
CA PRO A 47 5.71 5.28 10.63
C PRO A 47 4.45 5.79 9.95
N SER A 48 3.31 5.13 10.21
CA SER A 48 1.98 5.56 9.76
C SER A 48 1.71 7.02 10.10
N MET A 49 0.91 7.70 9.29
CA MET A 49 0.40 9.05 9.55
C MET A 49 -0.23 9.18 10.94
N ARG A 50 -0.79 8.08 11.47
CA ARG A 50 -1.33 8.02 12.84
C ARG A 50 -0.28 8.26 13.93
N ALA A 51 0.99 7.97 13.70
CA ALA A 51 2.05 8.29 14.65
C ALA A 51 2.24 9.80 14.84
N PHE A 52 1.89 10.58 13.82
CA PHE A 52 2.02 12.04 13.81
C PHE A 52 0.72 12.76 14.17
N ALA A 53 -0.45 12.26 13.75
CA ALA A 53 -1.76 12.86 13.98
C ALA A 53 -2.85 11.79 14.11
N ALA A 54 -2.85 11.01 15.20
CA ALA A 54 -3.82 9.93 15.44
C ALA A 54 -5.27 10.42 15.44
N GLU A 55 -5.50 11.64 15.97
CA GLU A 55 -6.80 12.29 16.08
C GLU A 55 -7.36 12.83 14.75
N ARG A 56 -6.52 12.91 13.71
CA ARG A 56 -6.88 13.39 12.37
C ARG A 56 -6.71 12.34 11.27
N THR A 57 -6.30 11.12 11.63
CA THR A 57 -5.98 10.09 10.64
C THR A 57 -6.92 8.90 10.73
N ILE A 58 -7.52 8.58 9.59
CA ILE A 58 -8.28 7.36 9.32
C ILE A 58 -7.35 6.44 8.53
N ARG A 59 -6.82 5.39 9.16
CA ARG A 59 -5.98 4.40 8.48
C ARG A 59 -6.82 3.25 7.96
N LEU A 60 -6.65 2.95 6.68
CA LEU A 60 -7.21 1.79 5.99
C LEU A 60 -6.10 0.78 5.75
N GLY A 61 -6.36 -0.47 6.07
CA GLY A 61 -5.44 -1.57 5.80
C GLY A 61 -6.15 -2.78 5.24
N THR A 62 -5.39 -3.72 4.68
CA THR A 62 -5.93 -4.93 4.08
C THR A 62 -5.07 -6.15 4.38
N LEU A 63 -5.70 -7.30 4.49
CA LEU A 63 -5.00 -8.60 4.55
C LEU A 63 -4.74 -9.19 3.16
N SER A 64 -5.24 -8.55 2.11
CA SER A 64 -5.13 -9.07 0.74
C SER A 64 -3.70 -9.22 0.24
N LYS A 65 -2.76 -8.42 0.75
CA LYS A 65 -1.37 -8.39 0.27
C LYS A 65 -0.40 -9.13 1.20
N ILE A 66 -0.79 -9.35 2.44
CA ILE A 66 0.04 -10.00 3.46
C ILE A 66 -0.45 -11.39 3.86
N LEU A 67 -1.70 -11.74 3.53
CA LEU A 67 -2.27 -13.05 3.82
C LEU A 67 -2.90 -13.64 2.55
N THR A 68 -4.12 -13.22 2.20
CA THR A 68 -4.76 -13.67 0.96
C THR A 68 -5.84 -12.69 0.48
N PRO A 69 -5.88 -12.38 -0.83
CA PRO A 69 -6.92 -11.53 -1.38
C PRO A 69 -8.31 -12.17 -1.36
N GLY A 70 -8.39 -13.52 -1.36
CA GLY A 70 -9.65 -14.25 -1.36
C GLY A 70 -10.50 -14.08 -0.10
N PHE A 71 -9.92 -13.71 1.03
CA PHE A 71 -10.66 -13.46 2.27
C PHE A 71 -11.48 -12.18 2.25
N ARG A 72 -11.15 -11.24 1.38
CA ARG A 72 -11.83 -9.94 1.29
C ARG A 72 -11.88 -9.20 2.63
N LEU A 73 -10.81 -9.29 3.41
CA LEU A 73 -10.67 -8.63 4.71
C LEU A 73 -9.83 -7.35 4.61
N GLY A 74 -10.38 -6.29 5.16
CA GLY A 74 -9.70 -5.04 5.45
C GLY A 74 -10.04 -4.57 6.86
N TYR A 75 -9.35 -3.54 7.32
CA TYR A 75 -9.59 -2.94 8.62
C TYR A 75 -9.47 -1.42 8.57
N ILE A 76 -10.15 -0.76 9.50
CA ILE A 76 -10.10 0.69 9.67
C ILE A 76 -9.64 0.98 11.09
N ILE A 77 -8.68 1.88 11.24
CA ILE A 77 -8.24 2.41 12.53
C ILE A 77 -8.45 3.93 12.48
N ALA A 78 -9.37 4.43 13.29
CA ALA A 78 -9.74 5.84 13.29
C ALA A 78 -10.15 6.32 14.70
N PRO A 79 -10.29 7.63 14.93
CA PRO A 79 -10.89 8.16 16.16
C PRO A 79 -12.30 7.61 16.39
N LYS A 80 -12.69 7.50 17.67
CA LYS A 80 -13.95 6.89 18.11
C LYS A 80 -15.18 7.50 17.43
N GLU A 81 -15.19 8.80 17.24
CA GLU A 81 -16.29 9.53 16.59
C GLU A 81 -16.50 9.08 15.14
N VAL A 82 -15.41 8.87 14.40
CA VAL A 82 -15.43 8.34 13.02
C VAL A 82 -15.89 6.88 13.05
N MET A 83 -15.29 6.05 13.93
CA MET A 83 -15.64 4.63 14.03
C MET A 83 -17.12 4.41 14.37
N ASN A 84 -17.72 5.24 15.21
CA ASN A 84 -19.16 5.16 15.52
C ASN A 84 -20.02 5.33 14.26
N LYS A 85 -19.64 6.25 13.35
CA LYS A 85 -20.35 6.46 12.08
C LYS A 85 -20.09 5.34 11.08
N VAL A 86 -18.86 4.88 10.99
CA VAL A 86 -18.49 3.74 10.13
C VAL A 86 -19.28 2.49 10.53
N MET A 87 -19.40 2.18 11.82
CA MET A 87 -20.15 1.03 12.30
C MET A 87 -21.65 1.12 11.98
N GLN A 88 -22.25 2.31 12.11
CA GLN A 88 -23.65 2.52 11.71
C GLN A 88 -23.87 2.30 10.23
N LEU A 89 -22.98 2.87 9.37
CA LEU A 89 -23.06 2.72 7.92
C LEU A 89 -22.82 1.26 7.49
N LYS A 90 -21.83 0.60 8.08
CA LYS A 90 -21.53 -0.81 7.78
C LYS A 90 -22.72 -1.71 8.09
N GLY A 91 -23.39 -1.53 9.23
CA GLY A 91 -24.57 -2.29 9.58
C GLY A 91 -25.73 -2.12 8.57
N ALA A 92 -25.82 -0.95 7.91
CA ALA A 92 -26.82 -0.69 6.88
C ALA A 92 -26.40 -1.20 5.49
N MET A 93 -25.09 -1.26 5.18
CA MET A 93 -24.59 -1.61 3.86
C MET A 93 -24.43 -3.12 3.65
N ASP A 94 -23.78 -3.82 4.58
CA ASP A 94 -23.43 -5.24 4.43
C ASP A 94 -23.66 -6.09 5.67
N LEU A 95 -24.28 -5.52 6.72
CA LEU A 95 -24.47 -6.11 8.05
C LEU A 95 -23.14 -6.41 8.75
N HIS A 96 -22.38 -7.33 8.21
CA HIS A 96 -21.05 -7.71 8.72
C HIS A 96 -20.20 -8.39 7.65
N THR A 97 -18.89 -8.30 7.82
CA THR A 97 -17.93 -9.08 7.05
C THR A 97 -18.04 -10.56 7.42
N CYS A 98 -17.75 -11.46 6.49
CA CYS A 98 -17.84 -12.92 6.70
C CYS A 98 -17.12 -13.35 7.99
N THR A 99 -17.86 -13.92 8.93
CA THR A 99 -17.36 -14.33 10.26
C THR A 99 -16.31 -15.43 10.14
N PHE A 100 -16.48 -16.37 9.21
CA PHE A 100 -15.52 -17.47 9.01
C PHE A 100 -14.12 -16.93 8.65
N THR A 101 -14.04 -16.03 7.67
CA THR A 101 -12.75 -15.46 7.26
C THR A 101 -12.12 -14.58 8.36
N GLN A 102 -12.94 -13.91 9.17
CA GLN A 102 -12.46 -13.17 10.33
C GLN A 102 -11.86 -14.09 11.41
N LEU A 103 -12.52 -15.24 11.70
CA LEU A 103 -12.02 -16.22 12.68
C LEU A 103 -10.71 -16.85 12.21
N VAL A 104 -10.61 -17.24 10.92
CA VAL A 104 -9.35 -17.75 10.36
C VAL A 104 -8.24 -16.71 10.45
N ALA A 105 -8.51 -15.45 10.10
CA ALA A 105 -7.54 -14.38 10.24
C ALA A 105 -7.11 -14.17 11.71
N ALA A 106 -8.07 -14.20 12.65
CA ALA A 106 -7.78 -14.09 14.08
C ALA A 106 -6.86 -15.23 14.57
N GLN A 107 -7.07 -16.47 14.07
CA GLN A 107 -6.20 -17.59 14.40
C GLN A 107 -4.77 -17.37 13.86
N VAL A 108 -4.64 -16.93 12.60
CA VAL A 108 -3.34 -16.60 11.99
C VAL A 108 -2.57 -15.56 12.81
N PHE A 109 -3.27 -14.52 13.30
CA PHE A 109 -2.65 -13.50 14.16
C PHE A 109 -2.29 -14.05 15.55
N SER A 110 -3.15 -14.87 16.16
CA SER A 110 -2.91 -15.42 17.51
C SER A 110 -1.75 -16.41 17.57
N GLU A 111 -1.47 -17.08 16.47
CA GLU A 111 -0.35 -18.03 16.33
C GLU A 111 0.94 -17.37 15.80
N ASN A 112 0.95 -16.05 15.59
CA ASN A 112 2.09 -15.28 15.06
C ASN A 112 2.60 -15.77 13.69
N ILE A 113 1.75 -16.43 12.89
CA ILE A 113 2.12 -16.97 11.58
C ILE A 113 2.65 -15.88 10.65
N LEU A 114 2.16 -14.65 10.77
CA LEU A 114 2.62 -13.53 9.95
C LEU A 114 4.08 -13.14 10.24
N ASP A 115 4.58 -13.36 11.45
CA ASP A 115 5.97 -13.02 11.81
C ASP A 115 6.98 -13.86 11.02
N GLU A 116 6.63 -15.12 10.70
CA GLU A 116 7.42 -15.99 9.83
C GLU A 116 7.12 -15.75 8.34
N HIS A 117 5.87 -15.47 8.01
CA HIS A 117 5.40 -15.33 6.63
C HIS A 117 5.86 -14.03 5.96
N LEU A 118 5.84 -12.89 6.67
CA LEU A 118 6.21 -11.60 6.13
C LEU A 118 7.67 -11.54 5.63
N PRO A 119 8.68 -12.06 6.35
CA PRO A 119 10.05 -12.12 5.83
C PRO A 119 10.16 -12.91 4.53
N ALA A 120 9.44 -14.03 4.40
CA ALA A 120 9.43 -14.84 3.18
C ALA A 120 8.80 -14.10 2.00
N ILE A 121 7.67 -13.38 2.23
CA ILE A 121 7.03 -12.53 1.23
C ILE A 121 7.99 -11.41 0.80
N ARG A 122 8.60 -10.70 1.74
CA ARG A 122 9.54 -9.60 1.47
C ARG A 122 10.71 -10.08 0.62
N ALA A 123 11.32 -11.22 0.96
CA ALA A 123 12.41 -11.80 0.18
C ALA A 123 11.98 -12.17 -1.26
N ARG A 124 10.78 -12.71 -1.43
CA ARG A 124 10.22 -13.05 -2.75
C ARG A 124 9.96 -11.81 -3.60
N TYR A 125 9.32 -10.78 -3.04
CA TYR A 125 9.08 -9.54 -3.77
C TYR A 125 10.38 -8.80 -4.11
N LYS A 126 11.35 -8.81 -3.18
CA LYS A 126 12.69 -8.28 -3.48
C LYS A 126 13.31 -8.93 -4.69
N LYS A 127 13.32 -10.27 -4.75
CA LYS A 127 13.86 -11.02 -5.89
C LYS A 127 13.16 -10.63 -7.21
N HIS A 128 11.85 -10.47 -7.20
CA HIS A 128 11.10 -10.05 -8.39
C HIS A 128 11.41 -8.60 -8.79
N ALA A 129 11.49 -7.70 -7.82
CA ALA A 129 11.84 -6.31 -8.06
C ALA A 129 13.27 -6.16 -8.61
N ASP A 130 14.25 -6.85 -8.02
CA ASP A 130 15.64 -6.85 -8.47
C ASP A 130 15.75 -7.37 -9.92
N ALA A 131 15.05 -8.47 -10.25
CA ALA A 131 15.04 -9.01 -11.60
C ALA A 131 14.39 -8.04 -12.62
N MET A 132 13.27 -7.40 -12.24
CA MET A 132 12.61 -6.41 -13.09
C MET A 132 13.49 -5.16 -13.29
N LEU A 133 14.10 -4.65 -12.24
CA LEU A 133 15.00 -3.49 -12.33
C LEU A 133 16.22 -3.79 -13.20
N ALA A 134 16.82 -4.98 -13.09
CA ALA A 134 17.92 -5.41 -13.94
C ALA A 134 17.49 -5.51 -15.41
N ALA A 135 16.33 -6.05 -15.70
CA ALA A 135 15.79 -6.13 -17.06
C ALA A 135 15.48 -4.73 -17.64
N LEU A 136 14.96 -3.81 -16.83
CA LEU A 136 14.75 -2.42 -17.26
C LEU A 136 16.08 -1.72 -17.60
N GLU A 137 17.13 -1.93 -16.81
CA GLU A 137 18.48 -1.39 -17.11
C GLU A 137 19.07 -1.97 -18.39
N GLU A 138 18.82 -3.26 -18.66
CA GLU A 138 19.41 -3.97 -19.82
C GLU A 138 18.67 -3.69 -21.11
N PHE A 139 17.33 -3.59 -21.07
CA PHE A 139 16.51 -3.61 -22.30
C PHE A 139 15.81 -2.30 -22.62
N MET A 140 15.68 -1.36 -21.66
CA MET A 140 14.98 -0.11 -21.94
C MET A 140 15.87 0.86 -22.75
N PRO A 141 15.31 1.51 -23.78
CA PRO A 141 16.03 2.50 -24.55
C PRO A 141 16.28 3.79 -23.75
N ASP A 142 17.23 4.59 -24.23
CA ASP A 142 17.53 5.91 -23.68
C ASP A 142 16.28 6.80 -23.60
N GLY A 143 16.15 7.55 -22.52
CA GLY A 143 15.04 8.47 -22.27
C GLY A 143 13.83 7.84 -21.58
N ILE A 144 13.89 6.55 -21.23
CA ILE A 144 12.93 5.90 -20.34
C ILE A 144 13.45 5.98 -18.89
N GLU A 145 12.60 6.39 -17.98
CA GLU A 145 12.91 6.48 -16.56
C GLU A 145 11.98 5.56 -15.76
N TRP A 146 12.44 5.09 -14.60
CA TRP A 146 11.62 4.28 -13.69
C TRP A 146 11.92 4.53 -12.24
N THR A 147 10.91 4.26 -11.39
CA THR A 147 11.05 4.35 -9.95
C THR A 147 11.81 3.14 -9.39
N ARG A 148 12.50 3.36 -8.25
CA ARG A 148 13.18 2.31 -7.48
C ARG A 148 12.54 2.24 -6.10
N PRO A 149 11.47 1.44 -5.95
CA PRO A 149 10.70 1.37 -4.71
C PRO A 149 11.48 0.67 -3.58
N ILE A 150 11.19 1.06 -2.33
CA ILE A 150 11.73 0.38 -1.14
C ILE A 150 10.96 -0.90 -0.79
N GLY A 151 9.82 -1.12 -1.45
CA GLY A 151 8.88 -2.21 -1.19
C GLY A 151 7.70 -2.17 -2.14
N GLY A 152 6.64 -2.88 -1.79
CA GLY A 152 5.41 -2.94 -2.57
C GLY A 152 5.50 -3.85 -3.80
N MET A 153 4.66 -3.54 -4.78
CA MET A 153 4.41 -4.41 -5.93
C MET A 153 4.53 -3.68 -7.26
N PHE A 154 4.98 -2.40 -7.27
CA PHE A 154 4.93 -1.54 -8.45
C PHE A 154 6.27 -0.88 -8.72
N ILE A 155 6.65 -0.86 -9.99
CA ILE A 155 7.68 -0.01 -10.57
C ILE A 155 6.97 0.85 -11.61
N TRP A 156 7.09 2.16 -11.49
CA TRP A 156 6.50 3.10 -12.44
C TRP A 156 7.52 3.46 -13.52
N VAL A 157 7.17 3.22 -14.78
CA VAL A 157 8.00 3.55 -15.93
C VAL A 157 7.44 4.78 -16.62
N THR A 158 8.29 5.75 -16.88
CA THR A 158 7.95 7.01 -17.55
C THR A 158 8.67 7.10 -18.88
N GLY A 159 7.91 7.25 -19.94
CA GLY A 159 8.44 7.49 -21.28
C GLY A 159 8.68 8.97 -21.58
N PRO A 160 9.41 9.27 -22.68
CA PRO A 160 9.60 10.63 -23.16
C PRO A 160 8.26 11.31 -23.46
N ALA A 161 8.20 12.63 -23.26
CA ALA A 161 6.96 13.41 -23.41
C ALA A 161 6.29 13.34 -24.79
N HIS A 162 7.06 12.99 -25.84
CA HIS A 162 6.54 12.83 -27.21
C HIS A 162 5.95 11.44 -27.49
N VAL A 163 6.07 10.48 -26.56
CA VAL A 163 5.54 9.12 -26.69
C VAL A 163 4.21 9.00 -25.96
N ASN A 164 3.16 8.63 -26.69
CA ASN A 164 1.86 8.32 -26.11
C ASN A 164 1.83 6.84 -25.67
N MET A 165 2.00 6.59 -24.37
CA MET A 165 2.00 5.23 -23.81
C MET A 165 0.67 4.50 -23.98
N THR A 166 -0.44 5.23 -24.10
CA THR A 166 -1.76 4.62 -24.35
C THR A 166 -1.86 4.07 -25.77
N GLU A 167 -1.27 4.76 -26.75
CA GLU A 167 -1.21 4.29 -28.14
C GLU A 167 -0.16 3.17 -28.33
N LEU A 168 0.88 3.16 -27.50
CA LEU A 168 1.90 2.11 -27.53
C LEU A 168 1.38 0.77 -26.97
N LEU A 169 0.45 0.79 -26.02
CA LEU A 169 -0.03 -0.42 -25.34
C LEU A 169 -0.56 -1.52 -26.28
N PRO A 170 -1.43 -1.24 -27.28
CA PRO A 170 -1.89 -2.26 -28.22
C PRO A 170 -0.73 -2.90 -28.99
N LEU A 171 0.23 -2.10 -29.45
CA LEU A 171 1.40 -2.60 -30.19
C LEU A 171 2.29 -3.51 -29.32
N ALA A 172 2.42 -3.20 -28.03
CA ALA A 172 3.18 -4.03 -27.09
C ALA A 172 2.47 -5.35 -26.74
N LEU A 173 1.15 -5.42 -26.89
CA LEU A 173 0.36 -6.64 -26.62
C LEU A 173 0.32 -7.60 -27.83
N GLU A 174 0.65 -7.13 -29.04
CA GLU A 174 0.68 -7.92 -30.28
C GLU A 174 2.00 -8.71 -30.45
N GLN A 175 3.02 -8.44 -29.65
CA GLN A 175 4.33 -9.11 -29.63
C GLN A 175 4.42 -10.17 -28.52
#